data_adb0dfbfba0d527bb4739c1a8fb96cec
#
_entry.id   adb0dfbfba0d527bb4739c1a8fb96cec
#
_cell.length_a   1.000
_cell.length_b   1.000
_cell.length_c   1.000
_cell.angle_alpha   90.00
_cell.angle_beta   90.00
_cell.angle_gamma   90.00
#
_symmetry.space_group_name_H-M   'P 1'
#
loop_
_entity.id
_entity.type
_entity.pdbx_description
1 polymer ?
#
loop_
_entity_poly.entity_id
_entity_poly.type
_entity_poly.pdbx_seq_one_letter_code
_entity_poly.pdbx_strand_id
1 'polypeptide(L)'
;LYRNNAQSRLIEQYLTANAVPYRIYGGLRFFDRAEVKDVTAYLRLLSNPEDTSLLRVINQPPRGIGLTTMERITQEAQSRGVTLWQCLTDWQQDPALVRRAGAFVSIINDMKAACEGLSLAKVVEVVLEKSGLKAFYEGKPDKDIRLENMGEVINAASGWYKENGIEEDAPALDVNEDLGMSPLDGFLSQAALEADDKNEEEVRDCVQM
;
A
#
# COMPACT_ATOMS: atom_id res chain seq x y z
N LEU A 1 -12.77 -18.75 -15.89
CA LEU A 1 -13.33 -17.41 -16.14
C LEU A 1 -14.02 -16.92 -14.88
N TYR A 2 -13.58 -15.79 -14.32
CA TYR A 2 -14.18 -15.13 -13.16
C TYR A 2 -14.92 -13.85 -13.59
N ARG A 3 -15.90 -13.43 -12.77
CA ARG A 3 -16.80 -12.32 -13.13
C ARG A 3 -16.33 -10.96 -12.65
N ASN A 4 -15.58 -10.93 -11.55
CA ASN A 4 -15.11 -9.69 -10.93
C ASN A 4 -13.70 -9.87 -10.30
N ASN A 5 -13.09 -8.75 -9.95
CA ASN A 5 -11.74 -8.72 -9.41
C ASN A 5 -11.59 -9.33 -8.01
N ALA A 6 -12.65 -9.30 -7.19
CA ALA A 6 -12.66 -9.93 -5.87
C ALA A 6 -12.49 -11.46 -5.98
N GLN A 7 -13.12 -12.06 -6.99
CA GLN A 7 -12.98 -13.50 -7.25
C GLN A 7 -11.56 -13.86 -7.71
N SER A 8 -10.91 -13.00 -8.53
CA SER A 8 -9.54 -13.25 -8.95
C SER A 8 -8.58 -13.28 -7.76
N ARG A 9 -8.70 -12.34 -6.82
CA ARG A 9 -7.85 -12.29 -5.63
C ARG A 9 -7.90 -13.59 -4.80
N LEU A 10 -9.10 -14.09 -4.50
CA LEU A 10 -9.24 -15.33 -3.73
C LEU A 10 -8.61 -16.53 -4.44
N ILE A 11 -8.75 -16.60 -5.77
CA ILE A 11 -8.14 -17.67 -6.58
C ILE A 11 -6.61 -17.51 -6.57
N GLU A 12 -6.09 -16.31 -6.78
CA GLU A 12 -4.67 -16.00 -6.75
C GLU A 12 -4.06 -16.39 -5.40
N GLN A 13 -4.68 -15.96 -4.31
CA GLN A 13 -4.27 -16.28 -2.94
C GLN A 13 -4.24 -17.80 -2.69
N TYR A 14 -5.30 -18.52 -3.08
CA TYR A 14 -5.35 -19.98 -2.93
C TYR A 14 -4.25 -20.69 -3.73
N LEU A 15 -4.00 -20.27 -4.96
CA LEU A 15 -2.97 -20.84 -5.83
C LEU A 15 -1.57 -20.58 -5.25
N THR A 16 -1.31 -19.34 -4.79
CA THR A 16 -0.05 -18.96 -4.17
C THR A 16 0.19 -19.75 -2.88
N ALA A 17 -0.80 -19.83 -1.99
CA ALA A 17 -0.69 -20.56 -0.72
C ALA A 17 -0.42 -22.06 -0.90
N ASN A 18 -0.86 -22.65 -2.02
CA ASN A 18 -0.61 -24.06 -2.36
C ASN A 18 0.58 -24.26 -3.30
N ALA A 19 1.40 -23.22 -3.54
CA ALA A 19 2.51 -23.23 -4.47
C ALA A 19 2.14 -23.75 -5.88
N VAL A 20 0.91 -23.44 -6.34
CA VAL A 20 0.43 -23.80 -7.68
C VAL A 20 0.74 -22.66 -8.64
N PRO A 21 1.60 -22.87 -9.65
CA PRO A 21 1.92 -21.82 -10.61
C PRO A 21 0.69 -21.42 -11.42
N TYR A 22 0.49 -20.11 -11.61
CA TYR A 22 -0.63 -19.57 -12.38
C TYR A 22 -0.23 -18.39 -13.24
N ARG A 23 -1.00 -18.12 -14.31
CA ARG A 23 -0.84 -16.97 -15.19
C ARG A 23 -2.18 -16.27 -15.39
N ILE A 24 -2.19 -14.94 -15.24
CA ILE A 24 -3.35 -14.10 -15.51
C ILE A 24 -3.24 -13.58 -16.95
N TYR A 25 -4.27 -13.86 -17.77
CA TYR A 25 -4.34 -13.36 -19.13
C TYR A 25 -5.20 -12.08 -19.19
N GLY A 26 -4.62 -11.01 -19.72
CA GLY A 26 -5.31 -9.74 -19.95
C GLY A 26 -5.52 -8.88 -18.72
N GLY A 27 -4.90 -9.22 -17.58
CA GLY A 27 -4.99 -8.44 -16.33
C GLY A 27 -3.69 -8.41 -15.54
N LEU A 28 -3.64 -7.53 -14.54
CA LEU A 28 -2.57 -7.48 -13.54
C LEU A 28 -2.97 -8.32 -12.32
N ARG A 29 -1.98 -8.95 -11.66
CA ARG A 29 -2.18 -9.56 -10.33
C ARG A 29 -2.78 -8.55 -9.37
N PHE A 30 -3.50 -9.02 -8.35
CA PHE A 30 -4.23 -8.13 -7.45
C PHE A 30 -3.33 -7.05 -6.84
N PHE A 31 -2.20 -7.43 -6.24
CA PHE A 31 -1.27 -6.48 -5.62
C PHE A 31 -0.44 -5.67 -6.62
N ASP A 32 -0.50 -5.99 -7.92
CA ASP A 32 0.15 -5.20 -8.97
C ASP A 32 -0.71 -4.06 -9.50
N ARG A 33 -2.00 -4.04 -9.21
CA ARG A 33 -2.93 -2.99 -9.65
C ARG A 33 -2.55 -1.64 -9.05
N ALA A 34 -2.63 -0.58 -9.86
CA ALA A 34 -2.13 0.75 -9.48
C ALA A 34 -2.77 1.27 -8.19
N GLU A 35 -4.10 1.17 -8.06
CA GLU A 35 -4.85 1.60 -6.88
C GLU A 35 -4.50 0.78 -5.63
N VAL A 36 -4.25 -0.51 -5.77
CA VAL A 36 -3.83 -1.40 -4.67
C VAL A 36 -2.42 -1.03 -4.23
N LYS A 37 -1.49 -0.82 -5.18
CA LYS A 37 -0.14 -0.33 -4.89
C LYS A 37 -0.14 1.04 -4.19
N ASP A 38 -1.08 1.91 -4.52
CA ASP A 38 -1.19 3.20 -3.83
C ASP A 38 -1.65 3.01 -2.38
N VAL A 39 -2.63 2.15 -2.13
CA VAL A 39 -3.07 1.81 -0.77
C VAL A 39 -1.94 1.18 0.04
N THR A 40 -1.26 0.17 -0.49
CA THR A 40 -0.14 -0.49 0.19
C THR A 40 1.04 0.45 0.45
N ALA A 41 1.29 1.42 -0.44
CA ALA A 41 2.31 2.45 -0.21
C ALA A 41 1.95 3.38 0.95
N TYR A 42 0.68 3.79 1.10
CA TYR A 42 0.25 4.53 2.30
C TYR A 42 0.38 3.69 3.57
N LEU A 43 -0.01 2.42 3.53
CA LEU A 43 0.13 1.50 4.66
C LEU A 43 1.61 1.36 5.09
N ARG A 44 2.55 1.25 4.13
CA ARG A 44 3.99 1.23 4.44
C ARG A 44 4.47 2.49 5.13
N LEU A 45 3.95 3.66 4.75
CA LEU A 45 4.31 4.93 5.40
C LEU A 45 3.86 5.00 6.87
N LEU A 46 2.82 4.25 7.27
CA LEU A 46 2.39 4.19 8.66
C LEU A 46 3.33 3.34 9.53
N SER A 47 3.88 2.26 8.98
CA SER A 47 4.84 1.40 9.68
C SER A 47 6.25 1.98 9.58
N ASN A 48 6.80 1.97 8.39
CA ASN A 48 8.17 2.44 8.11
C ASN A 48 8.18 3.34 6.86
N PRO A 49 8.43 4.66 7.00
CA PRO A 49 8.45 5.59 5.88
C PRO A 49 9.60 5.32 4.90
N GLU A 50 9.40 4.41 3.96
CA GLU A 50 10.35 4.08 2.90
C GLU A 50 10.27 5.08 1.75
N ASP A 51 11.42 5.42 1.16
CA ASP A 51 11.53 6.38 0.06
C ASP A 51 10.72 5.97 -1.17
N THR A 52 10.68 4.69 -1.51
CA THR A 52 9.89 4.16 -2.65
C THR A 52 8.38 4.37 -2.46
N SER A 53 7.88 4.09 -1.28
CA SER A 53 6.46 4.29 -0.92
C SER A 53 6.12 5.78 -0.87
N LEU A 54 7.01 6.60 -0.31
CA LEU A 54 6.87 8.05 -0.27
C LEU A 54 6.78 8.64 -1.68
N LEU A 55 7.75 8.32 -2.56
CA LEU A 55 7.79 8.80 -3.94
C LEU A 55 6.52 8.44 -4.71
N ARG A 56 5.94 7.28 -4.41
CA ARG A 56 4.72 6.83 -5.05
C ARG A 56 3.51 7.69 -4.70
N VAL A 57 3.34 8.06 -3.42
CA VAL A 57 2.06 8.62 -2.94
C VAL A 57 2.12 10.08 -2.50
N ILE A 58 3.27 10.71 -2.43
CA ILE A 58 3.41 12.11 -1.99
C ILE A 58 2.56 13.08 -2.83
N ASN A 59 2.41 12.80 -4.12
CA ASN A 59 1.57 13.58 -5.04
C ASN A 59 0.39 12.77 -5.62
N GLN A 60 -0.02 11.73 -4.93
CA GLN A 60 -1.15 10.86 -5.26
C GLN A 60 -2.11 10.73 -4.06
N PRO A 61 -3.24 11.43 -4.03
CA PRO A 61 -3.76 12.44 -4.99
C PRO A 61 -2.84 13.65 -5.21
N PRO A 62 -3.07 14.43 -6.30
CA PRO A 62 -2.24 15.60 -6.60
C PRO A 62 -2.21 16.64 -5.47
N ARG A 63 -1.01 16.98 -4.98
CA ARG A 63 -0.78 17.96 -3.89
C ARG A 63 0.13 19.10 -4.33
N GLY A 64 0.39 19.23 -5.64
CA GLY A 64 1.29 20.25 -6.17
C GLY A 64 2.77 20.02 -5.84
N ILE A 65 3.14 18.76 -5.55
CA ILE A 65 4.52 18.31 -5.35
C ILE A 65 4.91 17.55 -6.62
N GLY A 66 5.34 18.30 -7.64
CA GLY A 66 5.69 17.73 -8.95
C GLY A 66 7.14 17.21 -9.01
N LEU A 67 7.52 16.68 -10.19
CA LEU A 67 8.84 16.06 -10.42
C LEU A 67 10.00 16.97 -10.02
N THR A 68 10.03 18.22 -10.46
CA THR A 68 11.11 19.17 -10.14
C THR A 68 11.25 19.41 -8.63
N THR A 69 10.12 19.40 -7.91
CA THR A 69 10.13 19.53 -6.45
C THR A 69 10.72 18.28 -5.81
N MET A 70 10.35 17.09 -6.32
CA MET A 70 10.88 15.82 -5.83
C MET A 70 12.37 15.66 -6.11
N GLU A 71 12.85 16.08 -7.28
CA GLU A 71 14.27 16.09 -7.61
C GLU A 71 15.06 16.94 -6.61
N ARG A 72 14.57 18.14 -6.26
CA ARG A 72 15.21 19.00 -5.25
C ARG A 72 15.26 18.34 -3.87
N ILE A 73 14.14 17.73 -3.43
CA ILE A 73 14.07 17.02 -2.15
C ILE A 73 15.05 15.84 -2.15
N THR A 74 15.11 15.08 -3.23
CA THR A 74 16.00 13.93 -3.36
C THR A 74 17.48 14.36 -3.33
N GLN A 75 17.86 15.42 -4.04
CA GLN A 75 19.22 15.96 -4.02
C GLN A 75 19.61 16.44 -2.63
N GLU A 76 18.69 17.13 -1.93
CA GLU A 76 18.95 17.60 -0.58
C GLU A 76 19.08 16.42 0.41
N ALA A 77 18.21 15.43 0.34
CA ALA A 77 18.28 14.23 1.16
C ALA A 77 19.61 13.49 0.97
N GLN A 78 20.04 13.33 -0.30
CA GLN A 78 21.33 12.73 -0.64
C GLN A 78 22.51 13.55 -0.09
N SER A 79 22.48 14.87 -0.23
CA SER A 79 23.55 15.75 0.25
C SER A 79 23.70 15.70 1.78
N ARG A 80 22.57 15.50 2.48
CA ARG A 80 22.53 15.42 3.96
C ARG A 80 22.72 13.99 4.48
N GLY A 81 22.69 12.96 3.61
CA GLY A 81 22.75 11.56 4.02
C GLY A 81 21.57 11.11 4.89
N VAL A 82 20.37 11.67 4.63
CA VAL A 82 19.12 11.35 5.34
C VAL A 82 18.08 10.75 4.40
N THR A 83 17.02 10.13 4.96
CA THR A 83 15.90 9.64 4.16
C THR A 83 15.07 10.80 3.59
N LEU A 84 14.30 10.54 2.54
CA LEU A 84 13.35 11.54 2.00
C LEU A 84 12.34 11.99 3.06
N TRP A 85 11.89 11.07 3.91
CA TRP A 85 10.97 11.39 5.00
C TRP A 85 11.57 12.38 5.98
N GLN A 86 12.80 12.13 6.46
CA GLN A 86 13.52 13.05 7.34
C GLN A 86 13.76 14.40 6.66
N CYS A 87 14.15 14.38 5.39
CA CYS A 87 14.32 15.61 4.63
C CYS A 87 13.03 16.42 4.53
N LEU A 88 11.87 15.77 4.32
CA LEU A 88 10.57 16.44 4.26
C LEU A 88 10.13 17.04 5.61
N THR A 89 10.35 16.32 6.70
CA THR A 89 9.99 16.78 8.05
C THR A 89 10.83 17.97 8.49
N ASP A 90 12.10 18.02 8.09
CA ASP A 90 13.04 19.05 8.49
C ASP A 90 13.20 20.20 7.48
N TRP A 91 12.42 20.19 6.37
CA TRP A 91 12.57 21.16 5.30
C TRP A 91 12.18 22.56 5.71
N GLN A 92 13.08 23.54 5.57
CA GLN A 92 12.85 24.94 5.97
C GLN A 92 13.21 25.97 4.87
N GLN A 93 13.83 25.54 3.77
CA GLN A 93 14.43 26.45 2.79
C GLN A 93 13.42 27.13 1.83
N ASP A 94 12.28 26.51 1.59
CA ASP A 94 11.27 27.02 0.65
C ASP A 94 9.89 27.02 1.34
N PRO A 95 9.34 28.21 1.71
CA PRO A 95 8.06 28.28 2.45
C PRO A 95 6.88 27.64 1.70
N ALA A 96 6.87 27.65 0.38
CA ALA A 96 5.80 27.02 -0.41
C ALA A 96 5.90 25.49 -0.35
N LEU A 97 7.12 24.97 -0.40
CA LEU A 97 7.38 23.53 -0.26
C LEU A 97 7.15 23.08 1.19
N VAL A 98 7.64 23.83 2.18
CA VAL A 98 7.39 23.55 3.62
C VAL A 98 5.90 23.36 3.87
N ARG A 99 5.05 24.25 3.32
CA ARG A 99 3.59 24.14 3.50
C ARG A 99 3.01 22.88 2.84
N ARG A 100 3.44 22.53 1.61
CA ARG A 100 2.90 21.36 0.89
C ARG A 100 3.41 20.06 1.47
N ALA A 101 4.70 19.97 1.74
CA ALA A 101 5.33 18.81 2.37
C ALA A 101 4.80 18.61 3.79
N GLY A 102 4.72 19.69 4.57
CA GLY A 102 4.15 19.67 5.92
C GLY A 102 2.70 19.19 5.95
N ALA A 103 1.88 19.61 4.98
CA ALA A 103 0.50 19.13 4.86
C ALA A 103 0.46 17.61 4.59
N PHE A 104 1.35 17.08 3.73
CA PHE A 104 1.44 15.65 3.51
C PHE A 104 1.92 14.90 4.76
N VAL A 105 2.98 15.39 5.41
CA VAL A 105 3.49 14.80 6.66
C VAL A 105 2.41 14.80 7.74
N SER A 106 1.63 15.89 7.86
CA SER A 106 0.49 15.96 8.79
C SER A 106 -0.54 14.87 8.50
N ILE A 107 -0.92 14.67 7.23
CA ILE A 107 -1.86 13.61 6.83
C ILE A 107 -1.36 12.23 7.27
N ILE A 108 -0.08 11.91 7.09
CA ILE A 108 0.48 10.62 7.50
C ILE A 108 0.47 10.48 9.02
N ASN A 109 0.88 11.53 9.76
CA ASN A 109 0.87 11.52 11.22
C ASN A 109 -0.54 11.41 11.80
N ASP A 110 -1.52 12.13 11.22
CA ASP A 110 -2.93 12.07 11.62
C ASP A 110 -3.55 10.70 11.34
N MET A 111 -3.15 10.06 10.22
CA MET A 111 -3.54 8.68 9.94
C MET A 111 -2.90 7.71 10.95
N LYS A 112 -1.61 7.85 11.23
CA LYS A 112 -0.90 6.99 12.19
C LYS A 112 -1.54 7.06 13.58
N ALA A 113 -1.82 8.27 14.08
CA ALA A 113 -2.51 8.46 15.36
C ALA A 113 -3.93 7.85 15.35
N ALA A 114 -4.66 7.98 14.24
CA ALA A 114 -5.99 7.41 14.11
C ALA A 114 -5.99 5.87 14.00
N CYS A 115 -4.85 5.26 13.69
CA CYS A 115 -4.69 3.80 13.55
C CYS A 115 -4.23 3.12 14.85
N GLU A 116 -3.88 3.87 15.90
CA GLU A 116 -3.45 3.29 17.17
C GLU A 116 -4.53 2.35 17.76
N GLY A 117 -4.13 1.14 18.11
CA GLY A 117 -5.01 0.13 18.67
C GLY A 117 -6.04 -0.47 17.71
N LEU A 118 -6.04 -0.11 16.43
CA LEU A 118 -6.96 -0.65 15.44
C LEU A 118 -6.45 -1.94 14.79
N SER A 119 -7.38 -2.83 14.44
CA SER A 119 -7.08 -4.02 13.64
C SER A 119 -6.72 -3.65 12.20
N LEU A 120 -6.04 -4.56 11.49
CA LEU A 120 -5.50 -4.32 10.14
C LEU A 120 -6.57 -3.88 9.13
N ALA A 121 -7.75 -4.50 9.13
CA ALA A 121 -8.85 -4.11 8.26
C ALA A 121 -9.30 -2.65 8.51
N LYS A 122 -9.38 -2.25 9.79
CA LYS A 122 -9.74 -0.86 10.16
C LYS A 122 -8.64 0.13 9.83
N VAL A 123 -7.37 -0.27 9.93
CA VAL A 123 -6.25 0.55 9.47
C VAL A 123 -6.35 0.81 7.97
N VAL A 124 -6.68 -0.20 7.16
CA VAL A 124 -6.93 -0.01 5.72
C VAL A 124 -8.09 0.97 5.48
N GLU A 125 -9.21 0.84 6.20
CA GLU A 125 -10.35 1.77 6.10
C GLU A 125 -9.93 3.22 6.39
N VAL A 126 -9.18 3.46 7.47
CA VAL A 126 -8.64 4.79 7.82
C VAL A 126 -7.77 5.35 6.71
N VAL A 127 -6.90 4.53 6.10
CA VAL A 127 -6.06 4.94 4.97
C VAL A 127 -6.93 5.33 3.78
N LEU A 128 -7.94 4.54 3.42
CA LEU A 128 -8.82 4.83 2.28
C LEU A 128 -9.60 6.14 2.47
N GLU A 129 -10.02 6.45 3.69
CA GLU A 129 -10.77 7.67 4.01
C GLU A 129 -9.86 8.91 4.07
N LYS A 130 -8.75 8.83 4.82
CA LYS A 130 -7.93 10.00 5.15
C LYS A 130 -6.89 10.35 4.08
N SER A 131 -6.44 9.40 3.25
CA SER A 131 -5.46 9.66 2.18
C SER A 131 -6.00 10.52 1.05
N GLY A 132 -7.33 10.53 0.86
CA GLY A 132 -8.00 11.13 -0.30
C GLY A 132 -7.97 10.26 -1.57
N LEU A 133 -7.43 9.02 -1.50
CA LEU A 133 -7.37 8.11 -2.65
C LEU A 133 -8.76 7.79 -3.19
N LYS A 134 -9.74 7.55 -2.30
CA LYS A 134 -11.12 7.24 -2.70
C LYS A 134 -11.69 8.33 -3.60
N ALA A 135 -11.67 9.58 -3.14
CA ALA A 135 -12.16 10.73 -3.92
C ALA A 135 -11.37 10.92 -5.24
N PHE A 136 -10.06 10.64 -5.21
CA PHE A 136 -9.24 10.72 -6.42
C PHE A 136 -9.65 9.69 -7.46
N TYR A 137 -9.89 8.44 -7.05
CA TYR A 137 -10.29 7.36 -7.97
C TYR A 137 -11.76 7.46 -8.38
N GLU A 138 -12.65 8.02 -7.57
CA GLU A 138 -14.04 8.36 -7.96
C GLU A 138 -14.11 9.28 -9.19
N GLY A 139 -13.09 10.11 -9.41
CA GLY A 139 -12.95 10.97 -10.58
C GLY A 139 -12.42 10.28 -11.85
N LYS A 140 -12.15 8.97 -11.82
CA LYS A 140 -11.58 8.22 -12.98
C LYS A 140 -12.66 7.49 -13.77
N PRO A 141 -12.45 7.25 -15.09
CA PRO A 141 -13.43 6.55 -15.92
C PRO A 141 -13.75 5.12 -15.47
N ASP A 142 -12.78 4.43 -14.89
CA ASP A 142 -12.83 3.05 -14.40
C ASP A 142 -13.02 2.97 -12.87
N LYS A 143 -13.68 3.98 -12.30
CA LYS A 143 -13.86 4.17 -10.85
C LYS A 143 -14.42 2.96 -10.12
N ASP A 144 -15.45 2.31 -10.69
CA ASP A 144 -16.17 1.23 -10.02
C ASP A 144 -15.23 0.03 -9.77
N ILE A 145 -14.43 -0.33 -10.78
CA ILE A 145 -13.42 -1.40 -10.67
C ILE A 145 -12.32 -1.02 -9.67
N ARG A 146 -11.85 0.23 -9.70
CA ARG A 146 -10.79 0.67 -8.79
C ARG A 146 -11.25 0.74 -7.35
N LEU A 147 -12.45 1.24 -7.10
CA LEU A 147 -13.03 1.29 -5.76
C LEU A 147 -13.32 -0.12 -5.22
N GLU A 148 -13.78 -1.04 -6.08
CA GLU A 148 -13.92 -2.47 -5.73
C GLU A 148 -12.55 -3.06 -5.33
N ASN A 149 -11.49 -2.84 -6.12
CA ASN A 149 -10.14 -3.30 -5.81
C ASN A 149 -9.62 -2.73 -4.48
N MET A 150 -9.85 -1.45 -4.22
CA MET A 150 -9.46 -0.83 -2.96
C MET A 150 -10.23 -1.42 -1.76
N GLY A 151 -11.54 -1.68 -1.92
CA GLY A 151 -12.34 -2.36 -0.91
C GLY A 151 -11.87 -3.80 -0.64
N GLU A 152 -11.39 -4.48 -1.69
CA GLU A 152 -10.87 -5.84 -1.58
C GLU A 152 -9.56 -5.93 -0.76
N VAL A 153 -8.81 -4.82 -0.61
CA VAL A 153 -7.66 -4.77 0.31
C VAL A 153 -8.11 -4.95 1.77
N ILE A 154 -9.30 -4.46 2.14
CA ILE A 154 -9.88 -4.65 3.48
C ILE A 154 -10.15 -6.14 3.72
N ASN A 155 -10.73 -6.83 2.71
CA ASN A 155 -11.00 -8.27 2.79
C ASN A 155 -9.70 -9.07 2.85
N ALA A 156 -8.67 -8.67 2.09
CA ALA A 156 -7.34 -9.25 2.14
C ALA A 156 -6.73 -9.15 3.55
N ALA A 157 -6.82 -7.97 4.16
CA ALA A 157 -6.34 -7.71 5.52
C ALA A 157 -7.04 -8.58 6.57
N SER A 158 -8.39 -8.69 6.49
CA SER A 158 -9.17 -9.57 7.37
C SER A 158 -8.84 -11.04 7.16
N GLY A 159 -8.66 -11.47 5.90
CA GLY A 159 -8.28 -12.84 5.55
C GLY A 159 -6.91 -13.20 6.11
N TRP A 160 -5.96 -12.28 6.03
CA TRP A 160 -4.60 -12.47 6.52
C TRP A 160 -4.57 -12.74 8.03
N TYR A 161 -5.39 -12.05 8.83
CA TYR A 161 -5.52 -12.33 10.27
C TYR A 161 -5.98 -13.77 10.54
N LYS A 162 -7.00 -14.22 9.82
CA LYS A 162 -7.55 -15.58 9.96
C LYS A 162 -6.53 -16.66 9.60
N GLU A 163 -5.77 -16.45 8.53
CA GLU A 163 -4.75 -17.38 8.05
C GLU A 163 -3.57 -17.50 9.00
N ASN A 164 -3.21 -16.41 9.69
CA ASN A 164 -2.11 -16.37 10.64
C ASN A 164 -2.55 -16.61 12.09
N GLY A 165 -3.83 -16.95 12.32
CA GLY A 165 -4.35 -17.24 13.66
C GLY A 165 -4.36 -16.04 14.60
N ILE A 166 -4.43 -14.82 14.06
CA ILE A 166 -4.44 -13.57 14.82
C ILE A 166 -5.90 -13.21 15.16
N GLU A 167 -6.14 -12.74 16.39
CA GLU A 167 -7.45 -12.25 16.81
C GLU A 167 -7.89 -11.07 15.93
N GLU A 168 -9.18 -11.04 15.53
CA GLU A 168 -9.71 -10.05 14.56
C GLU A 168 -9.56 -8.59 14.99
N ASP A 169 -9.46 -8.33 16.31
CA ASP A 169 -9.32 -7.00 16.91
C ASP A 169 -7.88 -6.68 17.35
N ALA A 170 -6.93 -7.59 17.14
CA ALA A 170 -5.53 -7.36 17.50
C ALA A 170 -4.98 -6.10 16.82
N PRO A 171 -4.21 -5.24 17.55
CA PRO A 171 -3.63 -4.02 17.00
C PRO A 171 -2.69 -4.31 15.82
N ALA A 172 -2.88 -3.60 14.72
CA ALA A 172 -2.12 -3.84 13.49
C ALA A 172 -0.71 -3.25 13.52
N LEU A 173 -0.48 -2.19 14.30
CA LEU A 173 0.80 -1.46 14.33
C LEU A 173 1.72 -1.91 15.46
N ASP A 174 1.20 -2.64 16.44
CA ASP A 174 1.99 -3.12 17.57
C ASP A 174 2.70 -4.43 17.20
N VAL A 175 3.86 -4.67 17.80
CA VAL A 175 4.58 -5.93 17.59
C VAL A 175 3.78 -7.07 18.21
N ASN A 176 3.43 -8.05 17.38
CA ASN A 176 2.82 -9.29 17.83
C ASN A 176 3.94 -10.26 18.23
N GLU A 177 3.89 -10.78 19.46
CA GLU A 177 4.96 -11.62 20.02
C GLU A 177 5.14 -12.94 19.24
N ASP A 178 4.05 -13.52 18.76
CA ASP A 178 4.07 -14.78 18.00
C ASP A 178 4.66 -14.61 16.60
N LEU A 179 4.46 -13.44 15.98
CA LEU A 179 4.98 -13.11 14.64
C LEU A 179 6.39 -12.50 14.69
N GLY A 180 6.81 -11.92 15.81
CA GLY A 180 8.05 -11.15 15.93
C GLY A 180 8.06 -9.83 15.12
N MET A 181 6.90 -9.41 14.59
CA MET A 181 6.69 -8.18 13.82
C MET A 181 5.26 -7.67 14.01
N SER A 182 4.97 -6.46 13.52
CA SER A 182 3.59 -5.98 13.51
C SER A 182 2.75 -6.75 12.46
N PRO A 183 1.45 -6.98 12.72
CA PRO A 183 0.55 -7.55 11.72
C PRO A 183 0.55 -6.79 10.40
N LEU A 184 0.70 -5.46 10.44
CA LEU A 184 0.80 -4.65 9.24
C LEU A 184 2.05 -5.00 8.42
N ASP A 185 3.21 -5.15 9.06
CA ASP A 185 4.46 -5.50 8.36
C ASP A 185 4.39 -6.92 7.77
N GLY A 186 3.80 -7.85 8.49
CA GLY A 186 3.56 -9.21 8.01
C GLY A 186 2.68 -9.24 6.76
N PHE A 187 1.55 -8.55 6.80
CA PHE A 187 0.65 -8.41 5.64
C PHE A 187 1.35 -7.75 4.43
N LEU A 188 2.09 -6.67 4.66
CA LEU A 188 2.81 -5.97 3.58
C LEU A 188 3.94 -6.81 2.98
N SER A 189 4.58 -7.66 3.79
CA SER A 189 5.60 -8.60 3.32
C SER A 189 4.99 -9.67 2.42
N GLN A 190 3.85 -10.24 2.81
CA GLN A 190 3.12 -11.19 1.96
C GLN A 190 2.63 -10.54 0.67
N ALA A 191 2.03 -9.36 0.75
CA ALA A 191 1.57 -8.60 -0.43
C ALA A 191 2.72 -8.33 -1.42
N ALA A 192 3.94 -8.07 -0.92
CA ALA A 192 5.12 -7.88 -1.77
C ALA A 192 5.55 -9.18 -2.46
N LEU A 193 5.52 -10.32 -1.76
CA LEU A 193 5.83 -11.62 -2.35
C LEU A 193 4.84 -11.99 -3.46
N GLU A 194 3.54 -11.78 -3.23
CA GLU A 194 2.49 -12.03 -4.24
C GLU A 194 2.63 -11.12 -5.47
N ALA A 195 3.14 -9.89 -5.30
CA ALA A 195 3.42 -8.99 -6.41
C ALA A 195 4.70 -9.36 -7.19
N ASP A 196 5.75 -9.84 -6.51
CA ASP A 196 7.09 -10.05 -7.10
C ASP A 196 7.33 -11.46 -7.64
N ASP A 197 6.34 -12.35 -7.56
CA ASP A 197 6.44 -13.71 -8.10
C ASP A 197 6.53 -13.70 -9.63
N LYS A 198 7.70 -13.25 -10.12
CA LYS A 198 8.07 -13.07 -11.52
C LYS A 198 8.52 -14.36 -12.20
N ASN A 199 8.02 -15.52 -11.81
CA ASN A 199 8.28 -16.73 -12.57
C ASN A 199 7.56 -16.70 -13.94
N GLU A 200 7.83 -15.64 -14.73
CA GLU A 200 7.32 -15.49 -16.09
C GLU A 200 8.05 -16.36 -17.12
N GLU A 201 9.20 -16.91 -16.80
CA GLU A 201 9.98 -17.73 -17.74
C GLU A 201 9.89 -19.21 -17.36
N GLU A 202 9.17 -19.98 -18.18
CA GLU A 202 9.20 -21.45 -18.27
C GLU A 202 8.21 -22.32 -17.47
N VAL A 203 7.12 -21.84 -16.93
CA VAL A 203 6.12 -22.80 -16.43
C VAL A 203 5.17 -23.19 -17.55
N ARG A 204 5.47 -24.32 -18.24
CA ARG A 204 4.58 -24.91 -19.28
C ARG A 204 3.32 -25.52 -18.68
N ASP A 205 3.29 -25.77 -17.39
CA ASP A 205 2.19 -26.39 -16.66
C ASP A 205 1.73 -25.44 -15.54
N CYS A 206 0.81 -24.53 -15.85
CA CYS A 206 0.27 -23.54 -14.91
C CYS A 206 -1.23 -23.33 -15.10
N VAL A 207 -1.93 -22.92 -14.04
CA VAL A 207 -3.33 -22.52 -14.11
C VAL A 207 -3.45 -21.22 -14.89
N GLN A 208 -4.30 -21.20 -15.92
CA GLN A 208 -4.57 -20.03 -16.76
C GLN A 208 -5.90 -19.40 -16.32
N MET A 209 -5.85 -18.15 -15.87
CA MET A 209 -7.00 -17.39 -15.40
C MET A 209 -7.33 -16.18 -16.27
#